data_77fc65c7b2fe6ed76b3e46b8aecd9620
#
_entry.id   77fc65c7b2fe6ed76b3e46b8aecd9620
#
_cell.length_a   1.000
_cell.length_b   1.000
_cell.length_c   1.000
_cell.angle_alpha   90.00
_cell.angle_beta   90.00
_cell.angle_gamma   90.00
#
_symmetry.space_group_name_H-M   'P 1'
#
loop_
_entity.id
_entity.type
_entity.pdbx_description
1 polymer ?
#
loop_
_entity_poly.entity_id
_entity_poly.type
_entity_poly.pdbx_seq_one_letter_code
_entity_poly.pdbx_strand_id
1 'polypeptide(L)'
;PLECGGSAGLKSFQDVYSDPISFWPNPFKAENYSYVWQTSGFSSYLRNSIIITLILTVVEVVLGVLTAYAFAFIRFPGRNLLFLLIIASLMVPNQITIISNYSLVASWGWRDTYAGVIIPLAGVAFGAFLMRNHFQSLPPEILEAARMDGAGFFTTLFRVVLPMSWPTLSAFVLITVVNEWNQYLWPFLITDTPAAATLPVGLTRLQDAEGVTNWAPVMAGTVLTTLPMIIIFLILQKPMIKGLTA
;
A
#
# COMPACT_ATOMS: atom_id res chain seq x y z
N PRO A 1 -20.52 -5.18 1.98
CA PRO A 1 -19.59 -6.08 1.25
C PRO A 1 -18.89 -7.09 2.15
N LEU A 2 -18.40 -6.71 3.35
CA LEU A 2 -17.74 -7.63 4.30
C LEU A 2 -18.69 -8.67 4.89
N GLU A 3 -19.95 -8.30 5.15
CA GLU A 3 -20.97 -9.23 5.65
C GLU A 3 -21.30 -10.33 4.63
N CYS A 4 -21.45 -9.95 3.36
CA CYS A 4 -21.68 -10.92 2.27
C CYS A 4 -20.45 -11.81 2.04
N GLY A 5 -19.24 -11.26 2.06
CA GLY A 5 -18.01 -12.03 1.93
C GLY A 5 -17.79 -13.00 3.10
N GLY A 6 -18.05 -12.53 4.33
CA GLY A 6 -17.94 -13.35 5.54
C GLY A 6 -18.93 -14.53 5.53
N SER A 7 -20.19 -14.30 5.19
CA SER A 7 -21.19 -15.36 5.11
C SER A 7 -20.91 -16.32 3.94
N ALA A 8 -20.52 -15.81 2.77
CA ALA A 8 -20.21 -16.64 1.60
C ALA A 8 -18.97 -17.52 1.82
N GLY A 9 -17.95 -17.02 2.54
CA GLY A 9 -16.77 -17.82 2.92
C GLY A 9 -17.07 -18.99 3.85
N LEU A 10 -18.23 -18.98 4.50
CA LEU A 10 -18.69 -20.05 5.40
C LEU A 10 -19.71 -20.99 4.74
N LYS A 11 -20.02 -20.81 3.44
CA LYS A 11 -20.98 -21.63 2.70
C LYS A 11 -20.33 -22.82 2.02
N SER A 12 -21.16 -23.81 1.66
CA SER A 12 -20.75 -24.86 0.73
C SER A 12 -20.75 -24.36 -0.71
N PHE A 13 -20.06 -25.09 -1.61
CA PHE A 13 -20.08 -24.80 -3.05
C PHE A 13 -21.52 -24.68 -3.59
N GLN A 14 -22.41 -25.60 -3.21
CA GLN A 14 -23.81 -25.63 -3.66
C GLN A 14 -24.61 -24.43 -3.12
N ASP A 15 -24.39 -24.05 -1.87
CA ASP A 15 -25.07 -22.90 -1.24
C ASP A 15 -24.73 -21.56 -1.84
N VAL A 16 -23.50 -21.39 -2.36
CA VAL A 16 -23.09 -20.15 -3.02
C VAL A 16 -23.88 -19.93 -4.31
N TYR A 17 -24.26 -21.01 -4.99
CA TYR A 17 -25.03 -20.99 -6.24
C TYR A 17 -26.52 -21.32 -6.05
N SER A 18 -27.03 -21.33 -4.81
CA SER A 18 -28.44 -21.63 -4.55
C SER A 18 -29.39 -20.53 -5.03
N ASP A 19 -30.53 -20.92 -5.55
CA ASP A 19 -31.64 -20.04 -5.88
C ASP A 19 -32.89 -20.46 -5.09
N PRO A 20 -33.47 -19.61 -4.23
CA PRO A 20 -33.05 -18.23 -3.91
C PRO A 20 -31.77 -18.15 -3.10
N ILE A 21 -31.06 -17.02 -3.22
CA ILE A 21 -29.80 -16.77 -2.50
C ILE A 21 -30.06 -16.77 -1.00
N SER A 22 -29.47 -17.74 -0.27
CA SER A 22 -29.53 -17.75 1.19
C SER A 22 -28.47 -16.78 1.76
N PHE A 23 -28.82 -15.97 2.77
CA PHE A 23 -27.85 -15.09 3.44
C PHE A 23 -27.09 -15.82 4.56
N TRP A 24 -27.65 -16.87 5.14
CA TRP A 24 -27.03 -17.67 6.19
C TRP A 24 -26.41 -18.95 5.64
N PRO A 25 -25.17 -19.27 6.08
CA PRO A 25 -24.54 -20.54 5.68
C PRO A 25 -25.27 -21.73 6.32
N ASN A 26 -25.68 -22.69 5.50
CA ASN A 26 -26.26 -23.95 5.96
C ASN A 26 -25.91 -25.09 4.98
N PRO A 27 -24.96 -25.99 5.32
CA PRO A 27 -24.22 -26.09 6.59
C PRO A 27 -23.09 -25.03 6.72
N PHE A 28 -22.76 -24.72 7.99
CA PHE A 28 -21.63 -23.85 8.31
C PHE A 28 -20.30 -24.56 8.03
N LYS A 29 -19.52 -24.05 7.07
CA LYS A 29 -18.23 -24.64 6.65
C LYS A 29 -17.05 -23.73 6.93
N ALA A 30 -16.51 -23.82 8.14
CA ALA A 30 -15.27 -23.16 8.50
C ALA A 30 -14.03 -23.76 7.78
N GLU A 31 -14.18 -24.95 7.19
CA GLU A 31 -13.13 -25.65 6.44
C GLU A 31 -12.56 -24.82 5.27
N ASN A 32 -13.34 -23.90 4.67
CA ASN A 32 -12.87 -23.02 3.62
C ASN A 32 -11.69 -22.14 4.08
N TYR A 33 -11.73 -21.67 5.31
CA TYR A 33 -10.63 -20.86 5.89
C TYR A 33 -9.37 -21.69 6.12
N SER A 34 -9.54 -22.92 6.63
CA SER A 34 -8.41 -23.84 6.81
C SER A 34 -7.83 -24.30 5.46
N TYR A 35 -8.66 -24.52 4.46
CA TYR A 35 -8.25 -24.83 3.11
C TYR A 35 -7.40 -23.70 2.49
N VAL A 36 -7.89 -22.46 2.56
CA VAL A 36 -7.13 -21.29 2.07
C VAL A 36 -5.79 -21.18 2.76
N TRP A 37 -5.75 -21.36 4.09
CA TRP A 37 -4.53 -21.24 4.87
C TRP A 37 -3.50 -22.33 4.55
N GLN A 38 -3.95 -23.59 4.41
CA GLN A 38 -3.06 -24.75 4.30
C GLN A 38 -2.69 -25.09 2.86
N THR A 39 -3.63 -24.98 1.91
CA THR A 39 -3.49 -25.55 0.56
C THR A 39 -3.03 -24.52 -0.46
N SER A 40 -3.45 -23.26 -0.31
CA SER A 40 -3.17 -22.24 -1.33
C SER A 40 -1.82 -21.53 -1.21
N GLY A 41 -0.98 -21.88 -0.23
CA GLY A 41 0.24 -21.13 0.06
C GLY A 41 -0.01 -19.72 0.63
N PHE A 42 -1.20 -19.48 1.20
CA PHE A 42 -1.66 -18.19 1.70
C PHE A 42 -0.67 -17.55 2.69
N SER A 43 -0.05 -18.33 3.55
CA SER A 43 0.95 -17.85 4.50
C SER A 43 2.17 -17.20 3.81
N SER A 44 2.59 -17.75 2.66
CA SER A 44 3.68 -17.16 1.85
C SER A 44 3.26 -15.84 1.22
N TYR A 45 2.06 -15.78 0.63
CA TYR A 45 1.51 -14.53 0.06
C TYR A 45 1.30 -13.45 1.14
N LEU A 46 0.80 -13.83 2.32
CA LEU A 46 0.62 -12.91 3.45
C LEU A 46 1.97 -12.34 3.90
N ARG A 47 2.97 -13.21 4.11
CA ARG A 47 4.32 -12.78 4.47
C ARG A 47 4.91 -11.82 3.42
N ASN A 48 4.78 -12.16 2.14
CA ASN A 48 5.29 -11.33 1.06
C ASN A 48 4.58 -9.96 1.02
N SER A 49 3.24 -9.93 1.12
CA SER A 49 2.49 -8.68 1.18
C SER A 49 2.92 -7.82 2.36
N ILE A 50 3.11 -8.39 3.54
CA ILE A 50 3.61 -7.64 4.71
C ILE A 50 5.00 -7.07 4.43
N ILE A 51 5.94 -7.87 3.94
CA ILE A 51 7.32 -7.43 3.67
C ILE A 51 7.34 -6.34 2.61
N ILE A 52 6.66 -6.55 1.47
CA ILE A 52 6.63 -5.60 0.35
C ILE A 52 5.99 -4.29 0.79
N THR A 53 4.81 -4.34 1.42
CA THR A 53 4.10 -3.15 1.89
C THR A 53 4.92 -2.37 2.92
N LEU A 54 5.56 -3.04 3.88
CA LEU A 54 6.40 -2.38 4.88
C LEU A 54 7.62 -1.70 4.25
N ILE A 55 8.34 -2.38 3.37
CA ILE A 55 9.52 -1.82 2.71
C ILE A 55 9.12 -0.63 1.84
N LEU A 56 8.08 -0.78 1.00
CA LEU A 56 7.59 0.31 0.15
C LEU A 56 7.13 1.50 0.98
N THR A 57 6.34 1.28 2.03
CA THR A 57 5.89 2.35 2.93
C THR A 57 7.06 3.10 3.54
N VAL A 58 8.06 2.38 4.06
CA VAL A 58 9.25 3.03 4.65
C VAL A 58 10.02 3.83 3.60
N VAL A 59 10.27 3.25 2.44
CA VAL A 59 11.02 3.90 1.34
C VAL A 59 10.29 5.14 0.86
N GLU A 60 9.00 5.04 0.56
CA GLU A 60 8.19 6.15 0.05
C GLU A 60 8.04 7.27 1.07
N VAL A 61 7.79 6.92 2.34
CA VAL A 61 7.66 7.92 3.42
C VAL A 61 8.98 8.64 3.65
N VAL A 62 10.09 7.92 3.75
CA VAL A 62 11.40 8.53 3.96
C VAL A 62 11.79 9.43 2.79
N LEU A 63 11.72 8.92 1.57
CA LEU A 63 12.08 9.68 0.37
C LEU A 63 11.10 10.84 0.12
N GLY A 64 9.80 10.62 0.33
CA GLY A 64 8.75 11.64 0.19
C GLY A 64 8.95 12.80 1.18
N VAL A 65 9.24 12.51 2.45
CA VAL A 65 9.51 13.51 3.48
C VAL A 65 10.80 14.29 3.18
N LEU A 66 11.89 13.59 2.84
CA LEU A 66 13.16 14.25 2.52
C LEU A 66 13.05 15.15 1.28
N THR A 67 12.38 14.65 0.25
CA THR A 67 12.08 15.42 -0.98
C THR A 67 11.21 16.62 -0.65
N ALA A 68 10.12 16.43 0.09
CA ALA A 68 9.23 17.51 0.50
C ALA A 68 9.97 18.60 1.29
N TYR A 69 10.82 18.20 2.24
CA TYR A 69 11.61 19.14 3.03
C TYR A 69 12.57 19.94 2.16
N ALA A 70 13.28 19.29 1.24
CA ALA A 70 14.17 19.97 0.30
C ALA A 70 13.41 20.99 -0.56
N PHE A 71 12.28 20.62 -1.12
CA PHE A 71 11.45 21.50 -1.94
C PHE A 71 10.64 22.56 -1.16
N ALA A 72 10.46 22.40 0.14
CA ALA A 72 9.82 23.42 0.98
C ALA A 72 10.81 24.49 1.44
N PHE A 73 11.97 24.09 1.97
CA PHE A 73 12.82 24.96 2.77
C PHE A 73 14.20 25.25 2.17
N ILE A 74 14.70 24.41 1.25
CA ILE A 74 16.01 24.64 0.63
C ILE A 74 15.83 25.47 -0.64
N ARG A 75 16.66 26.50 -0.79
CA ARG A 75 16.72 27.33 -2.00
C ARG A 75 17.80 26.80 -2.93
N PHE A 76 17.43 26.33 -4.10
CA PHE A 76 18.33 25.92 -5.17
C PHE A 76 17.77 26.29 -6.54
N PRO A 77 18.63 26.48 -7.56
CA PRO A 77 18.19 26.85 -8.90
C PRO A 77 17.32 25.74 -9.51
N GLY A 78 16.25 26.12 -10.21
CA GLY A 78 15.35 25.16 -10.87
C GLY A 78 14.35 24.46 -9.93
N ARG A 79 14.31 24.78 -8.62
CA ARG A 79 13.43 24.14 -7.63
C ARG A 79 11.99 23.99 -8.10
N ASN A 80 11.40 25.07 -8.58
CA ASN A 80 9.98 25.07 -8.98
C ASN A 80 9.75 24.22 -10.23
N LEU A 81 10.66 24.26 -11.20
CA LEU A 81 10.58 23.44 -12.41
C LEU A 81 10.71 21.94 -12.07
N LEU A 82 11.70 21.58 -11.25
CA LEU A 82 11.87 20.18 -10.82
C LEU A 82 10.67 19.68 -10.03
N PHE A 83 10.10 20.52 -9.15
CA PHE A 83 8.89 20.14 -8.44
C PHE A 83 7.68 19.98 -9.38
N LEU A 84 7.56 20.85 -10.39
CA LEU A 84 6.53 20.71 -11.42
C LEU A 84 6.67 19.39 -12.20
N LEU A 85 7.89 18.98 -12.54
CA LEU A 85 8.16 17.69 -13.19
C LEU A 85 7.78 16.51 -12.30
N ILE A 86 8.05 16.59 -10.99
CA ILE A 86 7.59 15.57 -10.04
C ILE A 86 6.06 15.48 -10.01
N ILE A 87 5.34 16.61 -9.97
CA ILE A 87 3.87 16.60 -10.03
C ILE A 87 3.38 16.08 -11.37
N ALA A 88 4.01 16.49 -12.48
CA ALA A 88 3.64 16.02 -13.80
C ALA A 88 3.76 14.49 -13.94
N SER A 89 4.73 13.87 -13.24
CA SER A 89 4.86 12.41 -13.21
C SER A 89 3.65 11.70 -12.59
N LEU A 90 2.91 12.33 -11.66
CA LEU A 90 1.68 11.78 -11.10
C LEU A 90 0.53 11.70 -12.12
N MET A 91 0.60 12.51 -13.19
CA MET A 91 -0.41 12.50 -14.25
C MET A 91 -0.19 11.39 -15.28
N VAL A 92 0.97 10.74 -15.24
CA VAL A 92 1.29 9.62 -16.14
C VAL A 92 0.68 8.34 -15.55
N PRO A 93 -0.30 7.71 -16.24
CA PRO A 93 -0.86 6.45 -15.77
C PRO A 93 0.21 5.35 -15.73
N ASN A 94 0.34 4.65 -14.61
CA ASN A 94 1.32 3.56 -14.45
C ASN A 94 1.16 2.46 -15.50
N GLN A 95 -0.04 2.27 -16.04
CA GLN A 95 -0.35 1.29 -17.07
C GLN A 95 0.40 1.54 -18.38
N ILE A 96 0.74 2.79 -18.69
CA ILE A 96 1.49 3.12 -19.93
C ILE A 96 2.94 2.61 -19.85
N THR A 97 3.55 2.68 -18.66
CA THR A 97 4.95 2.32 -18.45
C THR A 97 5.15 0.83 -18.12
N ILE A 98 4.05 0.09 -17.94
CA ILE A 98 4.10 -1.28 -17.40
C ILE A 98 4.91 -2.23 -18.27
N ILE A 99 4.76 -2.17 -19.61
CA ILE A 99 5.46 -3.04 -20.56
C ILE A 99 6.96 -2.74 -20.55
N SER A 100 7.32 -1.45 -20.55
CA SER A 100 8.73 -1.03 -20.52
C SER A 100 9.39 -1.42 -19.19
N ASN A 101 8.70 -1.24 -18.06
CA ASN A 101 9.17 -1.64 -16.75
C ASN A 101 9.34 -3.17 -16.67
N TYR A 102 8.38 -3.93 -17.21
CA TYR A 102 8.48 -5.39 -17.27
C TYR A 102 9.72 -5.84 -18.04
N SER A 103 9.92 -5.30 -19.25
CA SER A 103 11.07 -5.64 -20.09
C SER A 103 12.39 -5.31 -19.39
N LEU A 104 12.46 -4.16 -18.72
CA LEU A 104 13.64 -3.73 -17.98
C LEU A 104 13.95 -4.65 -16.80
N VAL A 105 12.96 -4.91 -15.96
CA VAL A 105 13.11 -5.79 -14.78
C VAL A 105 13.42 -7.23 -15.18
N ALA A 106 12.81 -7.72 -16.27
CA ALA A 106 13.10 -9.04 -16.81
C ALA A 106 14.54 -9.14 -17.36
N SER A 107 15.04 -8.07 -18.02
CA SER A 107 16.42 -8.03 -18.53
C SER A 107 17.47 -8.05 -17.42
N TRP A 108 17.12 -7.55 -16.22
CA TRP A 108 17.97 -7.60 -15.03
C TRP A 108 17.91 -8.95 -14.29
N GLY A 109 17.03 -9.87 -14.73
CA GLY A 109 16.83 -11.15 -14.05
C GLY A 109 16.10 -11.03 -12.70
N TRP A 110 15.31 -9.97 -12.49
CA TRP A 110 14.64 -9.71 -11.22
C TRP A 110 13.18 -10.20 -11.16
N ARG A 111 12.75 -11.03 -12.13
CA ARG A 111 11.46 -11.71 -12.04
C ARG A 111 11.43 -12.62 -10.81
N ASP A 112 10.27 -12.80 -10.21
CA ASP A 112 10.04 -13.58 -8.99
C ASP A 112 10.91 -13.16 -7.78
N THR A 113 11.34 -11.89 -7.72
CA THR A 113 12.12 -11.35 -6.61
C THR A 113 11.43 -10.16 -5.96
N TYR A 114 11.72 -9.94 -4.67
CA TYR A 114 11.28 -8.72 -3.98
C TYR A 114 11.79 -7.44 -4.64
N ALA A 115 13.03 -7.43 -5.13
CA ALA A 115 13.59 -6.28 -5.83
C ALA A 115 12.78 -5.92 -7.09
N GLY A 116 12.40 -6.92 -7.88
CA GLY A 116 11.58 -6.73 -9.08
C GLY A 116 10.19 -6.20 -8.78
N VAL A 117 9.61 -6.53 -7.62
CA VAL A 117 8.32 -5.99 -7.19
C VAL A 117 8.47 -4.57 -6.62
N ILE A 118 9.44 -4.36 -5.71
CA ILE A 118 9.54 -3.14 -4.89
C ILE A 118 10.09 -1.96 -5.68
N ILE A 119 11.19 -2.13 -6.43
CA ILE A 119 11.90 -0.99 -7.01
C ILE A 119 11.05 -0.19 -8.01
N PRO A 120 10.29 -0.81 -8.93
CA PRO A 120 9.43 -0.06 -9.85
C PRO A 120 8.23 0.64 -9.18
N LEU A 121 7.81 0.17 -8.01
CA LEU A 121 6.70 0.75 -7.24
C LEU A 121 7.15 1.88 -6.31
N ALA A 122 8.44 1.99 -5.97
CA ALA A 122 8.97 2.96 -5.01
C ALA A 122 8.87 4.40 -5.52
N GLY A 123 7.66 4.92 -5.68
CA GLY A 123 7.36 6.27 -6.16
C GLY A 123 7.39 7.31 -5.04
N VAL A 124 8.04 8.45 -5.26
CA VAL A 124 8.14 9.51 -4.23
C VAL A 124 7.22 10.71 -4.49
N ALA A 125 6.59 10.79 -5.66
CA ALA A 125 5.94 12.00 -6.13
C ALA A 125 4.73 12.41 -5.27
N PHE A 126 3.88 11.45 -4.90
CA PHE A 126 2.70 11.71 -4.06
C PHE A 126 3.10 12.22 -2.66
N GLY A 127 4.05 11.52 -2.01
CA GLY A 127 4.54 11.91 -0.69
C GLY A 127 5.23 13.28 -0.70
N ALA A 128 6.05 13.55 -1.72
CA ALA A 128 6.70 14.83 -1.91
C ALA A 128 5.67 15.97 -2.07
N PHE A 129 4.63 15.76 -2.85
CA PHE A 129 3.55 16.73 -3.04
C PHE A 129 2.76 17.00 -1.74
N LEU A 130 2.28 15.94 -1.10
CA LEU A 130 1.45 16.04 0.11
C LEU A 130 2.21 16.72 1.25
N MET A 131 3.41 16.20 1.55
CA MET A 131 4.21 16.70 2.67
C MET A 131 4.77 18.10 2.41
N ARG A 132 5.16 18.44 1.16
CA ARG A 132 5.61 19.80 0.84
C ARG A 132 4.50 20.83 1.06
N ASN A 133 3.28 20.55 0.61
CA ASN A 133 2.17 21.46 0.83
C ASN A 133 1.92 21.71 2.31
N HIS A 134 1.96 20.65 3.12
CA HIS A 134 1.85 20.78 4.57
C HIS A 134 3.05 21.55 5.18
N PHE A 135 4.28 21.24 4.79
CA PHE A 135 5.46 21.94 5.31
C PHE A 135 5.45 23.45 5.02
N GLN A 136 4.87 23.84 3.87
CA GLN A 136 4.73 25.27 3.51
C GLN A 136 3.63 26.00 4.30
N SER A 137 2.71 25.26 4.94
CA SER A 137 1.67 25.84 5.81
C SER A 137 2.14 26.03 7.26
N LEU A 138 3.31 25.50 7.62
CA LEU A 138 3.86 25.67 8.97
C LEU A 138 4.28 27.14 9.20
N PRO A 139 4.07 27.67 10.44
CA PRO A 139 4.48 29.02 10.79
C PRO A 139 5.98 29.23 10.57
N PRO A 140 6.39 30.25 9.78
CA PRO A 140 7.82 30.50 9.49
C PRO A 140 8.63 30.87 10.75
N GLU A 141 7.98 31.46 11.75
CA GLU A 141 8.61 31.89 12.99
C GLU A 141 9.26 30.72 13.76
N ILE A 142 8.65 29.54 13.71
CA ILE A 142 9.19 28.34 14.37
C ILE A 142 10.47 27.85 13.68
N LEU A 143 10.51 27.95 12.36
CA LEU A 143 11.69 27.57 11.60
C LEU A 143 12.82 28.59 11.76
N GLU A 144 12.49 29.87 11.88
CA GLU A 144 13.45 30.95 12.17
C GLU A 144 14.02 30.78 13.58
N ALA A 145 13.19 30.51 14.59
CA ALA A 145 13.65 30.22 15.93
C ALA A 145 14.62 29.04 15.98
N ALA A 146 14.28 27.92 15.31
CA ALA A 146 15.15 26.75 15.23
C ALA A 146 16.52 27.10 14.60
N ARG A 147 16.53 27.98 13.59
CA ARG A 147 17.80 28.46 12.97
C ARG A 147 18.60 29.35 13.92
N MET A 148 17.95 30.22 14.67
CA MET A 148 18.60 31.07 15.69
C MET A 148 19.23 30.23 16.79
N ASP A 149 18.62 29.10 17.16
CA ASP A 149 19.14 28.10 18.10
C ASP A 149 20.27 27.24 17.49
N GLY A 150 20.69 27.49 16.25
CA GLY A 150 21.77 26.76 15.59
C GLY A 150 21.37 25.34 15.11
N ALA A 151 20.07 25.03 15.00
CA ALA A 151 19.62 23.73 14.54
C ALA A 151 20.00 23.49 13.06
N GLY A 152 20.75 22.42 12.82
CA GLY A 152 21.05 21.96 11.47
C GLY A 152 19.87 21.27 10.80
N PHE A 153 20.05 20.91 9.52
CA PHE A 153 19.04 20.30 8.65
C PHE A 153 18.26 19.14 9.31
N PHE A 154 18.97 18.11 9.75
CA PHE A 154 18.34 16.93 10.35
C PHE A 154 17.69 17.24 11.71
N THR A 155 18.28 18.11 12.50
CA THR A 155 17.70 18.53 13.79
C THR A 155 16.39 19.27 13.56
N THR A 156 16.33 20.20 12.62
CA THR A 156 15.10 20.91 12.26
C THR A 156 14.06 19.96 11.71
N LEU A 157 14.42 19.03 10.81
CA LEU A 157 13.49 18.06 10.26
C LEU A 157 12.90 17.15 11.35
N PHE A 158 13.76 16.47 12.12
CA PHE A 158 13.28 15.41 13.05
C PHE A 158 12.75 15.95 14.38
N ARG A 159 13.24 17.10 14.87
CA ARG A 159 12.82 17.64 16.17
C ARG A 159 11.78 18.76 16.09
N VAL A 160 11.60 19.37 14.93
CA VAL A 160 10.65 20.49 14.77
C VAL A 160 9.58 20.14 13.73
N VAL A 161 9.96 19.95 12.48
CA VAL A 161 9.02 19.82 11.36
C VAL A 161 8.18 18.54 11.44
N LEU A 162 8.81 17.39 11.64
CA LEU A 162 8.08 16.10 11.70
C LEU A 162 7.13 15.98 12.89
N PRO A 163 7.49 16.39 14.13
CA PRO A 163 6.55 16.37 15.24
C PRO A 163 5.31 17.25 14.99
N MET A 164 5.49 18.42 14.39
CA MET A 164 4.38 19.32 14.02
C MET A 164 3.54 18.75 12.86
N SER A 165 4.13 17.91 12.03
CA SER A 165 3.50 17.32 10.85
C SER A 165 2.91 15.93 11.11
N TRP A 166 2.91 15.46 12.34
CA TRP A 166 2.50 14.10 12.68
C TRP A 166 1.13 13.68 12.11
N PRO A 167 0.09 14.54 12.12
CA PRO A 167 -1.20 14.20 11.53
C PRO A 167 -1.13 13.93 10.03
N THR A 168 -0.49 14.84 9.28
CA THR A 168 -0.33 14.71 7.83
C THR A 168 0.57 13.53 7.48
N LEU A 169 1.63 13.32 8.26
CA LEU A 169 2.51 12.15 8.11
C LEU A 169 1.76 10.85 8.34
N SER A 170 0.89 10.79 9.37
CA SER A 170 0.07 9.61 9.65
C SER A 170 -0.92 9.32 8.52
N ALA A 171 -1.53 10.36 7.95
CA ALA A 171 -2.39 10.24 6.78
C ALA A 171 -1.61 9.73 5.56
N PHE A 172 -0.41 10.26 5.32
CA PHE A 172 0.46 9.80 4.24
C PHE A 172 0.82 8.33 4.40
N VAL A 173 1.29 7.92 5.58
CA VAL A 173 1.60 6.50 5.89
C VAL A 173 0.38 5.62 5.63
N LEU A 174 -0.81 6.00 6.11
CA LEU A 174 -2.02 5.22 5.92
C LEU A 174 -2.36 5.05 4.44
N ILE A 175 -2.35 6.14 3.67
CA ILE A 175 -2.65 6.10 2.23
C ILE A 175 -1.65 5.21 1.50
N THR A 176 -0.35 5.34 1.80
CA THR A 176 0.70 4.51 1.20
C THR A 176 0.50 3.02 1.54
N VAL A 177 0.28 2.69 2.82
CA VAL A 177 0.03 1.30 3.22
C VAL A 177 -1.18 0.71 2.51
N VAL A 178 -2.29 1.47 2.40
CA VAL A 178 -3.50 1.01 1.69
C VAL A 178 -3.21 0.77 0.20
N ASN A 179 -2.51 1.69 -0.45
CA ASN A 179 -2.18 1.58 -1.86
C ASN A 179 -1.27 0.38 -2.13
N GLU A 180 -0.20 0.26 -1.36
CA GLU A 180 0.80 -0.79 -1.57
C GLU A 180 0.29 -2.19 -1.19
N TRP A 181 -0.57 -2.29 -0.18
CA TRP A 181 -1.23 -3.55 0.15
C TRP A 181 -2.15 -4.04 -0.96
N ASN A 182 -2.85 -3.14 -1.64
CA ASN A 182 -3.78 -3.47 -2.71
C ASN A 182 -3.12 -3.59 -4.09
N GLN A 183 -1.81 -3.46 -4.20
CA GLN A 183 -1.10 -3.64 -5.47
C GLN A 183 -1.31 -5.05 -6.03
N TYR A 184 -1.87 -5.08 -7.24
CA TYR A 184 -2.19 -6.33 -7.92
C TYR A 184 -1.48 -6.46 -9.26
N LEU A 185 -1.66 -5.50 -10.16
CA LEU A 185 -1.30 -5.63 -11.57
C LEU A 185 0.21 -5.84 -11.77
N TRP A 186 1.03 -5.03 -11.10
CA TRP A 186 2.48 -5.16 -11.23
C TRP A 186 3.02 -6.45 -10.60
N PRO A 187 2.70 -6.80 -9.36
CA PRO A 187 3.09 -8.10 -8.80
C PRO A 187 2.60 -9.29 -9.62
N PHE A 188 1.38 -9.22 -10.17
CA PHE A 188 0.83 -10.28 -11.03
C PHE A 188 1.66 -10.51 -12.29
N LEU A 189 2.15 -9.45 -12.93
CA LEU A 189 2.95 -9.55 -14.15
C LEU A 189 4.37 -10.02 -13.91
N ILE A 190 4.97 -9.67 -12.77
CA ILE A 190 6.40 -9.92 -12.53
C ILE A 190 6.67 -11.18 -11.70
N THR A 191 5.64 -11.82 -11.13
CA THR A 191 5.79 -13.02 -10.30
C THR A 191 5.03 -14.20 -10.89
N ASP A 192 5.76 -15.26 -11.22
CA ASP A 192 5.20 -16.53 -11.71
C ASP A 192 4.99 -17.53 -10.57
N THR A 193 5.78 -17.42 -9.50
CA THR A 193 5.79 -18.34 -8.35
C THR A 193 5.31 -17.67 -7.05
N PRO A 194 5.03 -18.44 -6.00
CA PRO A 194 4.72 -17.87 -4.67
C PRO A 194 5.90 -17.15 -3.99
N ALA A 195 7.12 -17.15 -4.57
CA ALA A 195 8.33 -16.65 -3.93
C ALA A 195 8.24 -15.17 -3.54
N ALA A 196 7.69 -14.32 -4.42
CA ALA A 196 7.52 -12.88 -4.18
C ALA A 196 6.10 -12.39 -4.51
N ALA A 197 5.17 -13.28 -4.84
CA ALA A 197 3.79 -12.92 -5.15
C ALA A 197 3.04 -12.41 -3.91
N THR A 198 2.19 -11.40 -4.10
CA THR A 198 1.40 -10.75 -3.04
C THR A 198 0.05 -11.43 -2.81
N LEU A 199 -0.63 -11.09 -1.72
CA LEU A 199 -1.96 -11.63 -1.39
C LEU A 199 -3.01 -11.39 -2.49
N PRO A 200 -3.14 -10.20 -3.09
CA PRO A 200 -4.08 -10.00 -4.20
C PRO A 200 -3.79 -10.93 -5.39
N VAL A 201 -2.52 -11.21 -5.69
CA VAL A 201 -2.14 -12.19 -6.71
C VAL A 201 -2.49 -13.62 -6.26
N GLY A 202 -2.24 -13.96 -5.00
CA GLY A 202 -2.60 -15.25 -4.44
C GLY A 202 -4.11 -15.55 -4.51
N LEU A 203 -4.95 -14.53 -4.31
CA LEU A 203 -6.42 -14.68 -4.42
C LEU A 203 -6.88 -15.06 -5.83
N THR A 204 -6.25 -14.50 -6.87
CA THR A 204 -6.62 -14.86 -8.25
C THR A 204 -6.21 -16.29 -8.62
N ARG A 205 -5.19 -16.84 -7.95
CA ARG A 205 -4.78 -18.24 -8.13
C ARG A 205 -5.70 -19.25 -7.44
N LEU A 206 -6.62 -18.80 -6.57
CA LEU A 206 -7.70 -19.62 -6.03
C LEU A 206 -8.87 -19.78 -7.02
N GLN A 207 -8.89 -18.98 -8.09
CA GLN A 207 -9.88 -19.10 -9.15
C GLN A 207 -9.44 -20.17 -10.13
N ASP A 208 -10.33 -21.10 -10.40
CA ASP A 208 -10.06 -22.13 -11.43
C ASP A 208 -10.23 -21.50 -12.81
N ALA A 209 -9.19 -21.54 -13.63
CA ALA A 209 -9.22 -20.97 -14.97
C ALA A 209 -9.94 -21.87 -16.00
N GLU A 210 -10.06 -23.17 -15.71
CA GLU A 210 -10.60 -24.17 -16.66
C GLU A 210 -11.93 -24.77 -16.20
N GLY A 211 -12.40 -24.45 -14.99
CA GLY A 211 -13.60 -25.03 -14.39
C GLY A 211 -14.53 -24.01 -13.75
N VAL A 212 -15.46 -24.52 -12.96
CA VAL A 212 -16.37 -23.67 -12.16
C VAL A 212 -15.65 -23.26 -10.88
N THR A 213 -15.30 -21.96 -10.77
CA THR A 213 -14.62 -21.42 -9.59
C THR A 213 -15.41 -21.68 -8.32
N ASN A 214 -14.79 -22.28 -7.32
CA ASN A 214 -15.38 -22.36 -5.99
C ASN A 214 -15.23 -21.03 -5.26
N TRP A 215 -16.29 -20.22 -5.26
CA TRP A 215 -16.27 -18.90 -4.65
C TRP A 215 -16.18 -18.90 -3.12
N ALA A 216 -16.52 -19.99 -2.44
CA ALA A 216 -16.48 -20.05 -0.98
C ALA A 216 -15.03 -19.88 -0.42
N PRO A 217 -14.01 -20.62 -0.88
CA PRO A 217 -12.62 -20.34 -0.52
C PRO A 217 -12.11 -18.98 -0.97
N VAL A 218 -12.53 -18.50 -2.16
CA VAL A 218 -12.11 -17.15 -2.64
C VAL A 218 -12.65 -16.07 -1.71
N MET A 219 -13.91 -16.17 -1.26
CA MET A 219 -14.50 -15.23 -0.30
C MET A 219 -13.85 -15.34 1.08
N ALA A 220 -13.54 -16.55 1.56
CA ALA A 220 -12.77 -16.74 2.79
C ALA A 220 -11.38 -16.09 2.71
N GLY A 221 -10.67 -16.28 1.59
CA GLY A 221 -9.39 -15.64 1.33
C GLY A 221 -9.49 -14.11 1.28
N THR A 222 -10.54 -13.57 0.69
CA THR A 222 -10.80 -12.12 0.63
C THR A 222 -10.99 -11.55 2.04
N VAL A 223 -11.75 -12.22 2.91
CA VAL A 223 -11.91 -11.81 4.31
C VAL A 223 -10.56 -11.80 5.03
N LEU A 224 -9.78 -12.89 4.91
CA LEU A 224 -8.45 -12.98 5.51
C LEU A 224 -7.49 -11.89 5.00
N THR A 225 -7.57 -11.54 3.71
CA THR A 225 -6.76 -10.47 3.11
C THR A 225 -7.14 -9.08 3.62
N THR A 226 -8.42 -8.89 3.95
CA THR A 226 -8.93 -7.59 4.41
C THR A 226 -8.66 -7.35 5.90
N LEU A 227 -8.56 -8.40 6.72
CA LEU A 227 -8.33 -8.28 8.17
C LEU A 227 -7.11 -7.43 8.55
N PRO A 228 -5.90 -7.63 7.97
CA PRO A 228 -4.75 -6.81 8.30
C PRO A 228 -4.98 -5.33 8.03
N MET A 229 -5.69 -5.00 6.94
CA MET A 229 -6.01 -3.62 6.59
C MET A 229 -6.96 -2.96 7.59
N ILE A 230 -7.97 -3.69 8.06
CA ILE A 230 -8.87 -3.21 9.11
C ILE A 230 -8.07 -2.92 10.38
N ILE A 231 -7.17 -3.81 10.79
CA ILE A 231 -6.34 -3.64 11.98
C ILE A 231 -5.47 -2.40 11.85
N ILE A 232 -4.77 -2.24 10.73
CA ILE A 232 -3.90 -1.08 10.47
C ILE A 232 -4.72 0.21 10.48
N PHE A 233 -5.89 0.22 9.83
CA PHE A 233 -6.80 1.38 9.84
C PHE A 233 -7.24 1.76 11.26
N LEU A 234 -7.67 0.80 12.07
CA LEU A 234 -8.09 1.03 13.45
C LEU A 234 -6.97 1.61 14.33
N ILE A 235 -5.72 1.24 14.07
CA ILE A 235 -4.54 1.77 14.76
C ILE A 235 -4.26 3.21 14.32
N LEU A 236 -4.24 3.47 13.01
CA LEU A 236 -3.81 4.74 12.44
C LEU A 236 -4.90 5.82 12.39
N GLN A 237 -6.20 5.46 12.48
CA GLN A 237 -7.29 6.43 12.45
C GLN A 237 -7.24 7.45 13.61
N LYS A 238 -6.84 7.02 14.82
CA LYS A 238 -6.82 7.90 16.02
C LYS A 238 -5.85 9.08 15.87
N PRO A 239 -4.57 8.92 15.50
CA PRO A 239 -3.66 10.04 15.28
C PRO A 239 -4.10 10.95 14.12
N MET A 240 -4.71 10.38 13.07
CA MET A 240 -5.22 11.15 11.94
C MET A 240 -6.37 12.09 12.35
N ILE A 241 -7.35 11.59 13.11
CA ILE A 241 -8.49 12.39 13.57
C ILE A 241 -8.03 13.53 14.52
N LYS A 242 -7.13 13.23 15.46
CA LYS A 242 -6.61 14.25 16.39
C LYS A 242 -5.93 15.41 15.69
N GLY A 243 -5.34 15.18 14.53
CA GLY A 243 -4.67 16.23 13.79
C GLY A 243 -5.57 17.04 12.85
N LEU A 244 -6.78 16.54 12.57
CA LEU A 244 -7.78 17.29 11.82
C LEU A 244 -8.63 18.20 12.73
N THR A 245 -8.58 17.98 14.04
CA THR A 245 -9.38 18.69 15.05
C THR A 245 -8.53 19.63 15.92
N ALA A 246 -7.23 19.68 15.74
CA ALA A 246 -6.29 20.61 16.39
C ALA A 246 -5.94 21.76 15.45
#